data_36cd0e9746e97d3ace00db7cce42001b
#
_entry.id   36cd0e9746e97d3ace00db7cce42001b
#
_cell.length_a   1.000
_cell.length_b   1.000
_cell.length_c   1.000
_cell.angle_alpha   90.00
_cell.angle_beta   90.00
_cell.angle_gamma   90.00
#
_symmetry.space_group_name_H-M   'P 1'
#
loop_
_entity.id
_entity.type
_entity.pdbx_description
1 polymer ?
#
loop_
_entity_poly.entity_id
_entity_poly.type
_entity_poly.pdbx_seq_one_letter_code
_entity_poly.pdbx_strand_id
1 'polypeptide(L)'
;MDLADRCALALTKFLRFFADTFFARRYGHRAVVLETVAAVPGMVGGALQHLRALRRMESDGGWIRTLLEEAENERMHLMTIIHIAQPTRLERFIVLIAQGIFYNLFFVLYLVSPKTAHRVVGYFEEEAVYSYTEYLASIDDGTIANVAAPKIAVDYWKLAPDARLRDVIMAIRADEAHHRDVNHGFANSLA
;
A
#
# COMPACT_ATOMS: atom_id res chain seq x y z
N MET A 1 23.18 -1.52 -4.04
CA MET A 1 22.18 -0.44 -4.19
C MET A 1 22.60 0.49 -5.31
N ASP A 2 21.84 0.52 -6.37
CA ASP A 2 22.05 1.44 -7.49
C ASP A 2 21.46 2.85 -7.16
N LEU A 3 21.52 3.77 -8.12
CA LEU A 3 21.00 5.14 -7.93
C LEU A 3 19.48 5.13 -7.70
N ALA A 4 18.73 4.28 -8.42
CA ALA A 4 17.29 4.15 -8.26
C ALA A 4 16.92 3.70 -6.83
N ASP A 5 17.63 2.70 -6.29
CA ASP A 5 17.45 2.24 -4.91
C ASP A 5 17.69 3.35 -3.89
N ARG A 6 18.80 4.12 -4.07
CA ARG A 6 19.15 5.19 -3.13
C ARG A 6 18.13 6.31 -3.14
N CYS A 7 17.66 6.73 -4.32
CA CYS A 7 16.63 7.76 -4.46
C CYS A 7 15.30 7.29 -3.89
N ALA A 8 14.87 6.07 -4.20
CA ALA A 8 13.63 5.50 -3.69
C ALA A 8 13.64 5.40 -2.16
N LEU A 9 14.70 4.84 -1.58
CA LEU A 9 14.83 4.72 -0.12
C LEU A 9 14.87 6.09 0.58
N ALA A 10 15.57 7.08 0.01
CA ALA A 10 15.63 8.43 0.57
C ALA A 10 14.23 9.09 0.56
N LEU A 11 13.50 8.96 -0.54
CA LEU A 11 12.12 9.46 -0.66
C LEU A 11 11.19 8.78 0.35
N THR A 12 11.25 7.46 0.46
CA THR A 12 10.44 6.69 1.42
C THR A 12 10.71 7.14 2.86
N LYS A 13 11.97 7.25 3.27
CA LYS A 13 12.33 7.73 4.62
C LYS A 13 11.88 9.15 4.89
N PHE A 14 11.96 10.02 3.91
CA PHE A 14 11.47 11.39 4.00
C PHE A 14 9.95 11.42 4.24
N LEU A 15 9.18 10.71 3.43
CA LEU A 15 7.72 10.65 3.57
C LEU A 15 7.30 9.99 4.88
N ARG A 16 8.01 8.93 5.29
CA ARG A 16 7.79 8.27 6.58
C ARG A 16 7.97 9.23 7.75
N PHE A 17 9.02 10.05 7.76
CA PHE A 17 9.25 11.03 8.82
C PHE A 17 8.05 11.97 9.01
N PHE A 18 7.42 12.43 7.92
CA PHE A 18 6.21 13.25 8.01
C PHE A 18 5.01 12.44 8.51
N ALA A 19 4.82 11.22 8.03
CA ALA A 19 3.73 10.36 8.49
C ALA A 19 3.86 10.05 10.01
N ASP A 20 5.05 9.70 10.47
CA ASP A 20 5.33 9.42 11.89
C ASP A 20 5.11 10.66 12.77
N THR A 21 5.52 11.84 12.28
CA THR A 21 5.34 13.10 13.01
C THR A 21 3.86 13.50 13.09
N PHE A 22 3.10 13.35 12.00
CA PHE A 22 1.72 13.78 11.93
C PHE A 22 0.75 12.83 12.66
N PHE A 23 0.92 11.51 12.46
CA PHE A 23 -0.01 10.52 12.99
C PHE A 23 0.40 9.97 14.36
N ALA A 24 1.67 10.06 14.72
CA ALA A 24 2.22 9.45 15.93
C ALA A 24 1.81 7.96 16.02
N ARG A 25 1.26 7.53 17.18
CA ARG A 25 0.79 6.14 17.41
C ARG A 25 -0.67 5.88 17.01
N ARG A 26 -1.29 6.75 16.22
CA ARG A 26 -2.67 6.56 15.73
C ARG A 26 -2.68 5.66 14.50
N TYR A 27 -2.31 4.40 14.65
CA TYR A 27 -2.12 3.45 13.55
C TYR A 27 -3.30 3.35 12.59
N GLY A 28 -4.55 3.24 13.09
CA GLY A 28 -5.74 3.16 12.23
C GLY A 28 -5.96 4.41 11.38
N HIS A 29 -5.80 5.61 11.93
CA HIS A 29 -5.94 6.87 11.17
C HIS A 29 -4.79 7.09 10.18
N ARG A 30 -3.57 6.69 10.57
CA ARG A 30 -2.42 6.66 9.66
C ARG A 30 -2.68 5.73 8.49
N ALA A 31 -3.14 4.51 8.74
CA ALA A 31 -3.45 3.53 7.71
C ALA A 31 -4.52 4.07 6.75
N VAL A 32 -5.60 4.74 7.22
CA VAL A 32 -6.60 5.35 6.31
C VAL A 32 -5.97 6.25 5.26
N VAL A 33 -4.98 7.08 5.63
CA VAL A 33 -4.34 8.00 4.67
C VAL A 33 -3.35 7.25 3.77
N LEU A 34 -2.57 6.33 4.31
CA LEU A 34 -1.56 5.59 3.53
C LEU A 34 -2.22 4.63 2.53
N GLU A 35 -3.18 3.82 2.96
CA GLU A 35 -3.92 2.89 2.10
C GLU A 35 -4.70 3.61 0.97
N THR A 36 -5.09 4.87 1.21
CA THR A 36 -5.75 5.68 0.17
C THR A 36 -4.86 5.93 -1.04
N VAL A 37 -3.56 6.03 -0.85
CA VAL A 37 -2.59 6.23 -1.94
C VAL A 37 -1.93 4.92 -2.38
N ALA A 38 -1.99 3.88 -1.57
CA ALA A 38 -1.35 2.59 -1.83
C ALA A 38 -1.88 1.89 -3.11
N ALA A 39 -3.18 2.01 -3.42
CA ALA A 39 -3.75 1.48 -4.66
C ALA A 39 -3.30 2.23 -5.94
N VAL A 40 -2.77 3.45 -5.82
CA VAL A 40 -2.38 4.28 -6.98
C VAL A 40 -1.28 3.65 -7.83
N PRO A 41 -0.19 3.10 -7.25
CA PRO A 41 0.88 2.45 -8.02
C PRO A 41 0.38 1.34 -8.94
N GLY A 42 -0.44 0.44 -8.42
CA GLY A 42 -1.00 -0.67 -9.19
C GLY A 42 -1.89 -0.17 -10.35
N MET A 43 -2.74 0.83 -10.10
CA MET A 43 -3.59 1.44 -11.15
C MET A 43 -2.76 2.15 -12.22
N VAL A 44 -1.80 2.98 -11.84
CA VAL A 44 -0.95 3.72 -12.78
C VAL A 44 -0.06 2.75 -13.57
N GLY A 45 0.61 1.84 -12.88
CA GLY A 45 1.47 0.83 -13.49
C GLY A 45 0.68 -0.05 -14.47
N GLY A 46 -0.47 -0.57 -14.06
CA GLY A 46 -1.35 -1.39 -14.89
C GLY A 46 -1.82 -0.65 -16.15
N ALA A 47 -2.28 0.59 -16.02
CA ALA A 47 -2.69 1.41 -17.14
C ALA A 47 -1.55 1.69 -18.13
N LEU A 48 -0.37 2.09 -17.64
CA LEU A 48 0.78 2.40 -18.50
C LEU A 48 1.36 1.15 -19.17
N GLN A 49 1.39 0.01 -18.48
CA GLN A 49 1.78 -1.28 -19.08
C GLN A 49 0.77 -1.72 -20.14
N HIS A 50 -0.53 -1.55 -19.92
CA HIS A 50 -1.55 -1.85 -20.92
C HIS A 50 -1.33 -1.03 -22.20
N LEU A 51 -1.14 0.29 -22.08
CA LEU A 51 -0.88 1.15 -23.23
C LEU A 51 0.43 0.80 -23.94
N ARG A 52 1.46 0.38 -23.19
CA ARG A 52 2.74 -0.07 -23.78
C ARG A 52 2.57 -1.38 -24.57
N ALA A 53 1.87 -2.36 -23.99
CA ALA A 53 1.63 -3.65 -24.61
C ALA A 53 0.84 -3.47 -25.93
N LEU A 54 -0.21 -2.64 -25.94
CA LEU A 54 -0.97 -2.32 -27.16
C LEU A 54 -0.11 -1.67 -28.25
N ARG A 55 0.70 -0.67 -27.90
CA ARG A 55 1.56 0.02 -28.88
C ARG A 55 2.63 -0.90 -29.49
N ARG A 56 3.08 -1.90 -28.76
CA ARG A 56 4.14 -2.82 -29.19
C ARG A 56 3.59 -4.12 -29.74
N MET A 57 2.29 -4.39 -29.60
CA MET A 57 1.66 -5.67 -29.92
C MET A 57 2.38 -6.84 -29.23
N GLU A 58 2.79 -6.64 -27.96
CA GLU A 58 3.52 -7.61 -27.15
C GLU A 58 2.72 -8.02 -25.93
N SER A 59 2.98 -9.23 -25.41
CA SER A 59 2.47 -9.66 -24.11
C SER A 59 3.11 -8.85 -22.98
N ASP A 60 2.32 -8.49 -21.98
CA ASP A 60 2.79 -7.84 -20.75
C ASP A 60 3.44 -8.80 -19.75
N GLY A 61 3.48 -10.09 -20.05
CA GLY A 61 4.04 -11.11 -19.15
C GLY A 61 3.29 -11.30 -17.83
N GLY A 62 2.03 -10.85 -17.76
CA GLY A 62 1.18 -10.95 -16.56
C GLY A 62 1.24 -9.73 -15.63
N TRP A 63 2.04 -8.73 -15.95
CA TRP A 63 2.22 -7.52 -15.11
C TRP A 63 0.93 -6.76 -14.87
N ILE A 64 0.12 -6.57 -15.92
CA ILE A 64 -1.14 -5.82 -15.81
C ILE A 64 -2.05 -6.48 -14.76
N ARG A 65 -2.20 -7.78 -14.85
CA ARG A 65 -3.03 -8.54 -13.91
C ARG A 65 -2.52 -8.39 -12.48
N THR A 66 -1.24 -8.62 -12.25
CA THR A 66 -0.61 -8.54 -10.93
C THR A 66 -0.78 -7.14 -10.31
N LEU A 67 -0.53 -6.07 -11.09
CA LEU A 67 -0.68 -4.69 -10.62
C LEU A 67 -2.14 -4.31 -10.32
N LEU A 68 -3.11 -4.81 -11.08
CA LEU A 68 -4.52 -4.55 -10.82
C LEU A 68 -5.03 -5.37 -9.61
N GLU A 69 -4.56 -6.60 -9.42
CA GLU A 69 -4.85 -7.41 -8.24
C GLU A 69 -4.28 -6.75 -6.97
N GLU A 70 -3.05 -6.20 -7.03
CA GLU A 70 -2.46 -5.38 -5.96
C GLU A 70 -3.33 -4.15 -5.65
N ALA A 71 -3.71 -3.37 -6.66
CA ALA A 71 -4.55 -2.18 -6.47
C ALA A 71 -5.92 -2.51 -5.86
N GLU A 72 -6.54 -3.65 -6.21
CA GLU A 72 -7.79 -4.10 -5.61
C GLU A 72 -7.59 -4.57 -4.16
N ASN A 73 -6.46 -5.22 -3.87
CA ASN A 73 -6.12 -5.65 -2.52
C ASN A 73 -5.91 -4.43 -1.60
N GLU A 74 -5.18 -3.39 -2.05
CA GLU A 74 -5.03 -2.13 -1.33
C GLU A 74 -6.36 -1.43 -1.07
N ARG A 75 -7.27 -1.45 -2.05
CA ARG A 75 -8.62 -0.95 -1.85
C ARG A 75 -9.35 -1.71 -0.73
N MET A 76 -9.13 -3.01 -0.60
CA MET A 76 -9.73 -3.83 0.46
C MET A 76 -9.11 -3.57 1.83
N HIS A 77 -7.80 -3.30 1.89
CA HIS A 77 -7.14 -2.79 3.10
C HIS A 77 -7.82 -1.50 3.55
N LEU A 78 -7.91 -0.50 2.66
CA LEU A 78 -8.56 0.79 2.94
C LEU A 78 -9.98 0.63 3.44
N MET A 79 -10.82 -0.15 2.75
CA MET A 79 -12.22 -0.36 3.12
C MET A 79 -12.35 -1.00 4.51
N THR A 80 -11.47 -1.95 4.83
CA THR A 80 -11.41 -2.60 6.14
C THR A 80 -11.00 -1.62 7.23
N ILE A 81 -9.94 -0.85 7.01
CA ILE A 81 -9.44 0.14 7.97
C ILE A 81 -10.46 1.27 8.20
N ILE A 82 -11.19 1.72 7.17
CA ILE A 82 -12.26 2.70 7.32
C ILE A 82 -13.36 2.20 8.29
N HIS A 83 -13.72 0.92 8.24
CA HIS A 83 -14.71 0.34 9.16
C HIS A 83 -14.20 0.33 10.61
N ILE A 84 -12.88 0.16 10.81
CA ILE A 84 -12.26 0.11 12.12
C ILE A 84 -12.02 1.52 12.68
N ALA A 85 -11.40 2.41 11.90
CA ALA A 85 -10.93 3.73 12.34
C ALA A 85 -12.00 4.83 12.27
N GLN A 86 -13.03 4.68 11.43
CA GLN A 86 -14.10 5.65 11.22
C GLN A 86 -13.59 7.08 10.99
N PRO A 87 -12.92 7.37 9.88
CA PRO A 87 -12.22 8.63 9.64
C PRO A 87 -13.15 9.85 9.67
N THR A 88 -12.65 10.94 10.22
CA THR A 88 -13.34 12.24 10.30
C THR A 88 -13.47 12.91 8.92
N ARG A 89 -14.31 13.95 8.82
CA ARG A 89 -14.44 14.75 7.57
C ARG A 89 -13.14 15.43 7.17
N LEU A 90 -12.32 15.86 8.14
CA LEU A 90 -11.01 16.48 7.88
C LEU A 90 -10.04 15.46 7.28
N GLU A 91 -9.98 14.25 7.84
CA GLU A 91 -9.14 13.17 7.30
C GLU A 91 -9.55 12.80 5.88
N ARG A 92 -10.86 12.74 5.57
CA ARG A 92 -11.35 12.51 4.20
C ARG A 92 -10.93 13.63 3.24
N PHE A 93 -10.88 14.87 3.69
CA PHE A 93 -10.40 15.98 2.87
C PHE A 93 -8.90 15.89 2.63
N ILE A 94 -8.11 15.56 3.66
CA ILE A 94 -6.65 15.31 3.53
C ILE A 94 -6.40 14.17 2.52
N VAL A 95 -7.16 13.08 2.63
CA VAL A 95 -7.12 11.95 1.70
C VAL A 95 -7.32 12.39 0.26
N LEU A 96 -8.34 13.21 -0.03
CA LEU A 96 -8.62 13.71 -1.38
C LEU A 96 -7.42 14.48 -1.97
N ILE A 97 -6.81 15.36 -1.16
CA ILE A 97 -5.62 16.13 -1.58
C ILE A 97 -4.43 15.20 -1.78
N ALA A 98 -4.18 14.30 -0.83
CA ALA A 98 -3.07 13.35 -0.90
C ALA A 98 -3.15 12.45 -2.15
N GLN A 99 -4.34 11.93 -2.47
CA GLN A 99 -4.57 11.14 -3.68
C GLN A 99 -4.25 11.94 -4.95
N GLY A 100 -4.77 13.17 -5.06
CA GLY A 100 -4.53 14.01 -6.24
C GLY A 100 -3.06 14.31 -6.45
N ILE A 101 -2.34 14.68 -5.39
CA ILE A 101 -0.90 14.96 -5.46
C ILE A 101 -0.12 13.66 -5.79
N PHE A 102 -0.36 12.60 -5.02
CA PHE A 102 0.40 11.37 -5.17
C PHE A 102 0.18 10.71 -6.53
N TYR A 103 -1.07 10.68 -7.03
CA TYR A 103 -1.38 10.14 -8.35
C TYR A 103 -0.55 10.82 -9.45
N ASN A 104 -0.55 12.15 -9.48
CA ASN A 104 0.18 12.89 -10.51
C ASN A 104 1.69 12.71 -10.40
N LEU A 105 2.25 12.77 -9.19
CA LEU A 105 3.69 12.58 -8.96
C LEU A 105 4.12 11.15 -9.32
N PHE A 106 3.35 10.15 -8.92
CA PHE A 106 3.67 8.76 -9.23
C PHE A 106 3.51 8.46 -10.73
N PHE A 107 2.49 9.01 -11.38
CA PHE A 107 2.33 8.90 -12.83
C PHE A 107 3.55 9.44 -13.58
N VAL A 108 4.03 10.64 -13.21
CA VAL A 108 5.24 11.22 -13.82
C VAL A 108 6.47 10.37 -13.50
N LEU A 109 6.63 9.93 -12.26
CA LEU A 109 7.74 9.05 -11.86
C LEU A 109 7.76 7.76 -12.69
N TYR A 110 6.60 7.13 -12.88
CA TYR A 110 6.50 5.90 -13.65
C TYR A 110 6.84 6.11 -15.13
N LEU A 111 6.45 7.25 -15.73
CA LEU A 111 6.83 7.61 -17.11
C LEU A 111 8.34 7.83 -17.25
N VAL A 112 8.98 8.46 -16.26
CA VAL A 112 10.41 8.77 -16.29
C VAL A 112 11.27 7.54 -15.99
N SER A 113 10.89 6.77 -14.97
CA SER A 113 11.64 5.60 -14.51
C SER A 113 10.74 4.56 -13.85
N PRO A 114 10.16 3.61 -14.62
CA PRO A 114 9.38 2.51 -14.05
C PRO A 114 10.16 1.73 -12.99
N LYS A 115 11.46 1.51 -13.20
CA LYS A 115 12.34 0.86 -12.21
C LYS A 115 12.33 1.58 -10.87
N THR A 116 12.55 2.90 -10.87
CA THR A 116 12.52 3.71 -9.65
C THR A 116 11.12 3.71 -9.02
N ALA A 117 10.06 3.78 -9.83
CA ALA A 117 8.70 3.73 -9.34
C ALA A 117 8.41 2.43 -8.57
N HIS A 118 8.75 1.27 -9.14
CA HIS A 118 8.61 -0.02 -8.44
C HIS A 118 9.52 -0.13 -7.21
N ARG A 119 10.73 0.47 -7.23
CA ARG A 119 11.56 0.53 -6.02
C ARG A 119 10.92 1.36 -4.90
N VAL A 120 10.32 2.49 -5.24
CA VAL A 120 9.59 3.32 -4.25
C VAL A 120 8.46 2.53 -3.64
N VAL A 121 7.65 1.84 -4.44
CA VAL A 121 6.57 0.98 -3.92
C VAL A 121 7.15 -0.11 -3.03
N GLY A 122 8.14 -0.89 -3.49
CA GLY A 122 8.74 -1.93 -2.67
C GLY A 122 9.23 -1.44 -1.30
N TYR A 123 9.82 -0.24 -1.24
CA TYR A 123 10.22 0.37 0.05
C TYR A 123 9.04 0.90 0.86
N PHE A 124 7.95 1.37 0.23
CA PHE A 124 6.72 1.70 0.95
C PHE A 124 6.14 0.48 1.63
N GLU A 125 6.11 -0.65 0.94
CA GLU A 125 5.60 -1.91 1.51
C GLU A 125 6.53 -2.47 2.62
N GLU A 126 7.84 -2.28 2.54
CA GLU A 126 8.73 -2.58 3.68
C GLU A 126 8.32 -1.79 4.93
N GLU A 127 8.02 -0.51 4.77
CA GLU A 127 7.58 0.37 5.86
C GLU A 127 6.15 0.04 6.33
N ALA A 128 5.27 -0.43 5.44
CA ALA A 128 3.95 -0.92 5.78
C ALA A 128 4.05 -2.21 6.62
N VAL A 129 4.84 -3.19 6.21
CA VAL A 129 5.12 -4.42 6.99
C VAL A 129 5.64 -4.07 8.39
N TYR A 130 6.56 -3.11 8.49
CA TYR A 130 7.07 -2.65 9.78
C TYR A 130 5.94 -2.03 10.63
N SER A 131 5.15 -1.11 10.06
CA SER A 131 4.06 -0.43 10.75
C SER A 131 2.98 -1.38 11.24
N TYR A 132 2.59 -2.36 10.41
CA TYR A 132 1.63 -3.39 10.82
C TYR A 132 2.20 -4.35 11.86
N THR A 133 3.52 -4.57 11.88
CA THR A 133 4.19 -5.32 12.96
C THR A 133 4.08 -4.58 14.30
N GLU A 134 4.28 -3.25 14.31
CA GLU A 134 4.09 -2.43 15.53
C GLU A 134 2.61 -2.38 15.94
N TYR A 135 1.69 -2.37 14.98
CA TYR A 135 0.26 -2.42 15.27
C TYR A 135 -0.11 -3.75 15.96
N LEU A 136 0.37 -4.88 15.44
CA LEU A 136 0.19 -6.20 16.07
C LEU A 136 0.75 -6.22 17.50
N ALA A 137 1.94 -5.70 17.73
CA ALA A 137 2.52 -5.62 19.06
C ALA A 137 1.64 -4.81 20.02
N SER A 138 1.03 -3.71 19.54
CA SER A 138 0.12 -2.87 20.34
C SER A 138 -1.23 -3.55 20.62
N ILE A 139 -1.67 -4.50 19.79
CA ILE A 139 -2.82 -5.34 20.07
C ILE A 139 -2.45 -6.42 21.08
N ASP A 140 -1.28 -7.04 20.93
CA ASP A 140 -0.81 -8.15 21.76
C ASP A 140 -0.49 -7.70 23.20
N ASP A 141 -0.02 -6.46 23.40
CA ASP A 141 0.23 -5.89 24.73
C ASP A 141 -1.03 -5.25 25.37
N GLY A 142 -2.16 -5.24 24.66
CA GLY A 142 -3.43 -4.70 25.14
C GLY A 142 -3.57 -3.18 25.06
N THR A 143 -2.61 -2.47 24.49
CA THR A 143 -2.67 -1.01 24.24
C THR A 143 -3.80 -0.67 23.27
N ILE A 144 -4.05 -1.56 22.30
CA ILE A 144 -5.17 -1.47 21.36
C ILE A 144 -6.10 -2.65 21.56
N ALA A 145 -7.41 -2.36 21.67
CA ALA A 145 -8.40 -3.40 21.86
C ALA A 145 -8.51 -4.33 20.65
N ASN A 146 -8.39 -5.63 20.88
CA ASN A 146 -8.60 -6.64 19.84
C ASN A 146 -10.10 -6.85 19.59
N VAL A 147 -10.73 -5.94 18.84
CA VAL A 147 -12.17 -5.94 18.53
C VAL A 147 -12.52 -7.02 17.51
N ALA A 148 -13.82 -7.32 17.31
CA ALA A 148 -14.29 -8.24 16.28
C ALA A 148 -13.90 -7.72 14.87
N ALA A 149 -13.52 -8.62 13.98
CA ALA A 149 -13.19 -8.28 12.60
C ALA A 149 -14.44 -7.77 11.86
N PRO A 150 -14.32 -6.74 11.01
CA PRO A 150 -15.41 -6.32 10.13
C PRO A 150 -15.78 -7.45 9.16
N LYS A 151 -17.07 -7.58 8.88
CA LYS A 151 -17.55 -8.63 7.94
C LYS A 151 -16.84 -8.59 6.59
N ILE A 152 -16.55 -7.39 6.07
CA ILE A 152 -15.84 -7.20 4.80
C ILE A 152 -14.46 -7.88 4.82
N ALA A 153 -13.74 -7.80 5.93
CA ALA A 153 -12.44 -8.46 6.09
C ALA A 153 -12.58 -9.98 6.19
N VAL A 154 -13.54 -10.46 7.00
CA VAL A 154 -13.83 -11.90 7.12
C VAL A 154 -14.15 -12.52 5.75
N ASP A 155 -15.00 -11.84 4.98
CA ASP A 155 -15.42 -12.33 3.65
C ASP A 155 -14.27 -12.31 2.64
N TYR A 156 -13.44 -11.27 2.66
CA TYR A 156 -12.35 -11.10 1.68
C TYR A 156 -11.21 -12.09 1.92
N TRP A 157 -10.64 -12.10 3.13
CA TRP A 157 -9.51 -12.99 3.48
C TRP A 157 -9.94 -14.40 3.88
N LYS A 158 -11.26 -14.71 3.83
CA LYS A 158 -11.78 -16.02 4.25
C LYS A 158 -11.36 -16.39 5.67
N LEU A 159 -11.40 -15.40 6.57
CA LEU A 159 -11.08 -15.61 7.98
C LEU A 159 -12.16 -16.43 8.70
N ALA A 160 -11.83 -16.92 9.90
CA ALA A 160 -12.81 -17.58 10.75
C ALA A 160 -13.96 -16.60 11.11
N PRO A 161 -15.20 -17.10 11.31
CA PRO A 161 -16.34 -16.22 11.61
C PRO A 161 -16.18 -15.41 12.92
N ASP A 162 -15.36 -15.86 13.85
CA ASP A 162 -15.02 -15.24 15.12
C ASP A 162 -13.68 -14.47 15.08
N ALA A 163 -13.12 -14.26 13.90
CA ALA A 163 -11.88 -13.52 13.71
C ALA A 163 -11.93 -12.12 14.33
N ARG A 164 -10.81 -11.66 14.77
CA ARG A 164 -10.66 -10.38 15.45
C ARG A 164 -9.68 -9.45 14.69
N LEU A 165 -9.54 -8.24 15.18
CA LEU A 165 -8.64 -7.24 14.58
C LEU A 165 -7.22 -7.78 14.36
N ARG A 166 -6.69 -8.56 15.31
CA ARG A 166 -5.37 -9.18 15.18
C ARG A 166 -5.24 -10.03 13.92
N ASP A 167 -6.25 -10.84 13.62
CA ASP A 167 -6.24 -11.74 12.46
C ASP A 167 -6.27 -10.94 11.15
N VAL A 168 -7.04 -9.85 11.13
CA VAL A 168 -7.12 -8.91 10.01
C VAL A 168 -5.76 -8.25 9.76
N ILE A 169 -5.13 -7.71 10.82
CA ILE A 169 -3.82 -7.04 10.68
C ILE A 169 -2.73 -8.03 10.26
N MET A 170 -2.80 -9.29 10.69
CA MET A 170 -1.90 -10.34 10.19
C MET A 170 -2.08 -10.60 8.69
N ALA A 171 -3.33 -10.63 8.20
CA ALA A 171 -3.62 -10.82 6.78
C ALA A 171 -3.12 -9.64 5.94
N ILE A 172 -3.44 -8.41 6.32
CA ILE A 172 -2.94 -7.19 5.65
C ILE A 172 -1.40 -7.20 5.61
N ARG A 173 -0.74 -7.44 6.75
CA ARG A 173 0.73 -7.48 6.81
C ARG A 173 1.33 -8.55 5.87
N ALA A 174 0.64 -9.67 5.67
CA ALA A 174 1.10 -10.71 4.74
C ALA A 174 0.98 -10.26 3.28
N ASP A 175 -0.11 -9.55 2.96
CA ASP A 175 -0.31 -8.94 1.64
C ASP A 175 0.78 -7.90 1.33
N GLU A 176 1.09 -6.99 2.29
CA GLU A 176 2.17 -5.99 2.15
C GLU A 176 3.54 -6.63 1.90
N ALA A 177 3.83 -7.74 2.59
CA ALA A 177 5.06 -8.48 2.35
C ALA A 177 5.12 -9.08 0.94
N HIS A 178 3.98 -9.51 0.41
CA HIS A 178 3.86 -9.99 -0.97
C HIS A 178 4.03 -8.86 -1.98
N HIS A 179 3.35 -7.73 -1.80
CA HIS A 179 3.46 -6.54 -2.66
C HIS A 179 4.89 -6.02 -2.71
N ARG A 180 5.59 -5.97 -1.56
CA ARG A 180 7.02 -5.65 -1.47
C ARG A 180 7.86 -6.52 -2.41
N ASP A 181 7.69 -7.84 -2.29
CA ASP A 181 8.51 -8.80 -3.04
C ASP A 181 8.22 -8.71 -4.54
N VAL A 182 6.94 -8.53 -4.93
CA VAL A 182 6.50 -8.32 -6.31
C VAL A 182 7.13 -7.05 -6.89
N ASN A 183 7.03 -5.92 -6.20
CA ASN A 183 7.53 -4.64 -6.71
C ASN A 183 9.05 -4.60 -6.79
N HIS A 184 9.77 -5.15 -5.81
CA HIS A 184 11.22 -5.33 -5.94
C HIS A 184 11.59 -6.27 -7.08
N GLY A 185 10.81 -7.33 -7.32
CA GLY A 185 10.94 -8.23 -8.46
C GLY A 185 10.79 -7.51 -9.80
N PHE A 186 9.73 -6.69 -9.95
CA PHE A 186 9.53 -5.85 -11.14
C PHE A 186 10.69 -4.87 -11.36
N ALA A 187 11.15 -4.19 -10.32
CA ALA A 187 12.30 -3.30 -10.42
C ALA A 187 13.57 -4.03 -10.84
N ASN A 188 13.79 -5.28 -10.38
CA ASN A 188 14.96 -6.09 -10.76
C ASN A 188 14.89 -6.53 -12.23
N SER A 189 13.71 -6.74 -12.78
CA SER A 189 13.52 -7.15 -14.18
C SER A 189 13.62 -6.00 -15.19
N LEU A 190 13.64 -4.77 -14.70
CA LEU A 190 13.81 -3.56 -15.52
C LEU A 190 15.28 -3.15 -15.57
N ALA A 191 15.83 -3.07 -16.77
CA ALA A 191 17.22 -2.66 -17.02
C ALA A 191 17.46 -1.18 -16.69
#